data_0b8d9780c403c811b3118849bea9f5cd
#
_entry.id   0b8d9780c403c811b3118849bea9f5cd
#
_cell.length_a   1.000
_cell.length_b   1.000
_cell.length_c   1.000
_cell.angle_alpha   90.00
_cell.angle_beta   90.00
_cell.angle_gamma   90.00
#
_symmetry.space_group_name_H-M   'P 1'
#
loop_
_entity.id
_entity.type
_entity.pdbx_description
1 polymer ?
#
loop_
_entity_poly.entity_id
_entity_poly.type
_entity_poly.pdbx_seq_one_letter_code
_entity_poly.pdbx_strand_id
1 'polypeptide(L)'
;LCQEMIEPFSSAEVMHGPKSLIQDTFKLFTLSMNDKSGLTVQNDSNEITKYTKLVYNISSNKTQSKNFYFPANQITEFDSIVIMAKFYPWIVKYTEKKGLDPDKPRYLTKVTQTF
;
A
#
# COMPACT_ATOMS: atom_id res chain seq x y z
N LEU A 1 6.62 -14.98 -1.68
CA LEU A 1 5.62 -14.04 -1.18
C LEU A 1 4.28 -14.73 -1.22
N CYS A 2 3.71 -14.93 -0.06
CA CYS A 2 2.39 -15.55 0.05
C CYS A 2 1.34 -14.58 -0.50
N GLN A 3 0.44 -15.04 -1.34
CA GLN A 3 -0.69 -14.25 -1.87
C GLN A 3 -1.62 -13.72 -0.78
N GLU A 4 -1.40 -14.09 0.45
CA GLU A 4 -2.23 -13.79 1.62
C GLU A 4 -1.59 -12.77 2.56
N MET A 5 -0.39 -12.27 2.25
CA MET A 5 0.32 -11.30 3.09
C MET A 5 0.23 -9.90 2.51
N ILE A 6 0.08 -8.94 3.38
CA ILE A 6 0.17 -7.52 3.07
C ILE A 6 1.46 -7.02 3.69
N GLU A 7 2.36 -6.54 2.84
CA GLU A 7 3.63 -5.99 3.26
C GLU A 7 3.69 -4.50 2.89
N PRO A 8 3.92 -3.60 3.85
CA PRO A 8 4.16 -2.20 3.56
C PRO A 8 5.62 -1.98 3.14
N PHE A 9 5.80 -1.26 2.05
CA PHE A 9 7.10 -0.83 1.54
C PHE A 9 7.07 0.65 1.17
N SER A 10 8.21 1.30 1.23
CA SER A 10 8.37 2.56 0.49
C SER A 10 8.41 2.29 -1.01
N SER A 11 7.97 3.24 -1.84
CA SER A 11 8.01 3.05 -3.29
C SER A 11 9.43 2.81 -3.80
N ALA A 12 10.41 3.48 -3.22
CA ALA A 12 11.82 3.29 -3.55
C ALA A 12 12.30 1.85 -3.27
N GLU A 13 11.91 1.26 -2.14
CA GLU A 13 12.26 -0.14 -1.82
C GLU A 13 11.68 -1.12 -2.83
N VAL A 14 10.42 -0.92 -3.23
CA VAL A 14 9.77 -1.77 -4.25
C VAL A 14 10.50 -1.66 -5.57
N MET A 15 10.87 -0.46 -6.00
CA MET A 15 11.52 -0.22 -7.28
C MET A 15 12.95 -0.80 -7.35
N HIS A 16 13.66 -0.89 -6.22
CA HIS A 16 15.03 -1.39 -6.16
C HIS A 16 15.15 -2.92 -6.05
N GLY A 17 14.13 -3.61 -5.61
CA GLY A 17 14.23 -5.05 -5.39
C GLY A 17 12.96 -5.82 -5.71
N PRO A 18 11.92 -5.77 -4.88
CA PRO A 18 10.73 -6.61 -5.00
C PRO A 18 9.96 -6.45 -6.32
N LYS A 19 10.19 -5.38 -7.07
CA LYS A 19 9.58 -5.15 -8.38
C LYS A 19 9.70 -6.37 -9.32
N SER A 20 10.83 -7.04 -9.30
CA SER A 20 11.07 -8.25 -10.13
C SER A 20 10.26 -9.46 -9.67
N LEU A 21 9.72 -9.45 -8.46
CA LEU A 21 8.91 -10.51 -7.89
C LEU A 21 7.41 -10.29 -8.07
N ILE A 22 7.01 -9.13 -8.60
CA ILE A 22 5.60 -8.81 -8.80
C ILE A 22 5.03 -9.68 -9.91
N GLN A 23 3.98 -10.42 -9.58
CA GLN A 23 3.22 -11.24 -10.50
C GLN A 23 1.92 -10.52 -10.89
N ASP A 24 1.33 -10.92 -11.99
CA ASP A 24 0.07 -10.34 -12.50
C ASP A 24 -1.12 -10.50 -11.54
N THR A 25 -1.05 -11.47 -10.63
CA THR A 25 -2.04 -11.72 -9.59
C THR A 25 -1.90 -10.83 -8.35
N PHE A 26 -0.79 -10.12 -8.21
CA PHE A 26 -0.54 -9.26 -7.06
C PHE A 26 -1.42 -8.01 -7.11
N LYS A 27 -1.99 -7.67 -5.95
CA LYS A 27 -2.71 -6.42 -5.74
C LYS A 27 -1.77 -5.42 -5.06
N LEU A 28 -1.62 -4.28 -5.68
CA LEU A 28 -0.83 -3.18 -5.17
C LEU A 28 -1.75 -2.04 -4.70
N PHE A 29 -1.58 -1.62 -3.46
CA PHE A 29 -2.21 -0.41 -2.94
C PHE A 29 -1.14 0.65 -2.74
N THR A 30 -1.30 1.79 -3.39
CA THR A 30 -0.42 2.93 -3.17
C THR A 30 -1.11 3.96 -2.30
N LEU A 31 -0.38 4.47 -1.34
CA LEU A 31 -0.81 5.54 -0.44
C LEU A 31 0.04 6.77 -0.73
N SER A 32 -0.56 7.85 -1.16
CA SER A 32 0.16 9.07 -1.53
C SER A 32 -0.56 10.33 -1.08
N MET A 33 0.23 11.34 -0.78
CA MET A 33 -0.25 12.66 -0.42
C MET A 33 -0.17 13.62 -1.61
N ASN A 34 -0.79 14.79 -1.47
CA ASN A 34 -0.72 15.85 -2.47
C ASN A 34 0.56 16.68 -2.33
N ASP A 35 1.72 16.06 -2.55
CA ASP A 35 3.04 16.64 -2.46
C ASP A 35 4.01 16.04 -3.48
N LYS A 36 5.30 16.43 -3.40
CA LYS A 36 6.33 15.90 -4.30
C LYS A 36 6.56 14.40 -4.14
N SER A 37 6.45 13.89 -2.92
CA SER A 37 6.60 12.44 -2.67
C SER A 37 5.45 11.66 -3.29
N GLY A 38 4.25 12.22 -3.28
CA GLY A 38 3.09 11.64 -3.95
C GLY A 38 3.28 11.52 -5.46
N LEU A 39 3.96 12.46 -6.10
CA LEU A 39 4.32 12.37 -7.52
C LEU A 39 5.27 11.21 -7.79
N THR A 40 6.24 10.99 -6.91
CA THR A 40 7.17 9.86 -7.03
C THR A 40 6.42 8.54 -6.90
N VAL A 41 5.57 8.39 -5.88
CA VAL A 41 4.74 7.19 -5.70
C VAL A 41 3.85 6.94 -6.93
N GLN A 42 3.29 7.99 -7.52
CA GLN A 42 2.47 7.87 -8.73
C GLN A 42 3.28 7.38 -9.93
N ASN A 43 4.49 7.90 -10.14
CA ASN A 43 5.36 7.47 -11.23
C ASN A 43 5.77 6.00 -11.06
N ASP A 44 6.17 5.61 -9.86
CA ASP A 44 6.53 4.24 -9.52
C ASP A 44 5.33 3.29 -9.71
N SER A 45 4.14 3.72 -9.26
CA SER A 45 2.90 2.99 -9.48
C SER A 45 2.60 2.76 -10.95
N ASN A 46 2.78 3.78 -11.79
CA ASN A 46 2.58 3.67 -13.23
C ASN A 46 3.56 2.69 -13.87
N GLU A 47 4.80 2.64 -13.39
CA GLU A 47 5.76 1.65 -13.88
C GLU A 47 5.35 0.23 -13.48
N ILE A 48 4.88 0.04 -12.26
CA ILE A 48 4.43 -1.28 -11.76
C ILE A 48 3.22 -1.80 -12.53
N THR A 49 2.40 -0.95 -13.16
CA THR A 49 1.28 -1.40 -14.00
C THR A 49 1.72 -2.24 -15.21
N LYS A 50 3.01 -2.28 -15.52
CA LYS A 50 3.57 -3.17 -16.54
C LYS A 50 3.59 -4.63 -16.07
N TYR A 51 3.63 -4.87 -14.77
CA TYR A 51 3.73 -6.20 -14.15
C TYR A 51 2.39 -6.70 -13.61
N THR A 52 1.57 -5.82 -13.04
CA THR A 52 0.22 -6.16 -12.59
C THR A 52 -0.78 -5.07 -12.96
N LYS A 53 -2.00 -5.47 -13.32
CA LYS A 53 -3.12 -4.54 -13.60
C LYS A 53 -3.93 -4.21 -12.34
N LEU A 54 -3.67 -4.89 -11.24
CA LEU A 54 -4.40 -4.75 -9.98
C LEU A 54 -3.74 -3.69 -9.09
N VAL A 55 -3.67 -2.45 -9.59
CA VAL A 55 -3.08 -1.30 -8.89
C VAL A 55 -4.18 -0.34 -8.47
N TYR A 56 -4.26 -0.09 -7.17
CA TYR A 56 -5.24 0.77 -6.54
C TYR A 56 -4.56 1.96 -5.88
N ASN A 57 -4.87 3.15 -6.35
CA ASN A 57 -4.27 4.39 -5.84
C ASN A 57 -5.20 5.06 -4.84
N ILE A 58 -4.70 5.31 -3.64
CA ILE A 58 -5.36 6.05 -2.56
C ILE A 58 -4.58 7.34 -2.38
N SER A 59 -5.21 8.49 -2.64
CA SER A 59 -4.49 9.77 -2.62
C SER A 59 -5.37 10.93 -2.20
N SER A 60 -4.78 11.92 -1.56
CA SER A 60 -5.36 13.24 -1.36
C SER A 60 -5.24 14.16 -2.59
N ASN A 61 -4.55 13.71 -3.64
CA ASN A 61 -4.53 14.39 -4.93
C ASN A 61 -5.61 13.80 -5.84
N LYS A 62 -6.59 14.62 -6.19
CA LYS A 62 -7.75 14.19 -6.99
C LYS A 62 -7.37 13.66 -8.38
N THR A 63 -6.33 14.21 -8.99
CA THR A 63 -5.87 13.77 -10.31
C THR A 63 -5.13 12.44 -10.29
N GLN A 64 -4.53 12.09 -9.17
CA GLN A 64 -3.77 10.86 -8.96
C GLN A 64 -4.61 9.73 -8.38
N SER A 65 -5.72 10.04 -7.71
CA SER A 65 -6.60 9.05 -7.09
C SER A 65 -7.53 8.44 -8.12
N LYS A 66 -7.11 7.35 -8.72
CA LYS A 66 -7.96 6.61 -9.68
C LYS A 66 -9.11 5.87 -8.99
N ASN A 67 -8.90 5.42 -7.75
CA ASN A 67 -9.82 4.53 -7.05
C ASN A 67 -10.37 5.13 -5.77
N PHE A 68 -9.53 5.75 -4.95
CA PHE A 68 -9.90 6.28 -3.66
C PHE A 68 -9.32 7.66 -3.43
N TYR A 69 -10.19 8.64 -3.47
CA TYR A 69 -9.86 10.03 -3.14
C TYR A 69 -10.36 10.36 -1.74
N PHE A 70 -9.58 11.13 -1.02
CA PHE A 70 -10.02 11.80 0.20
C PHE A 70 -9.55 13.26 0.16
N PRO A 71 -10.34 14.21 0.74
CA PRO A 71 -10.01 15.62 0.69
C PRO A 71 -8.65 15.90 1.35
N ALA A 72 -7.80 16.67 0.67
CA ALA A 72 -6.56 17.15 1.22
C ALA A 72 -6.83 18.15 2.35
N ASN A 73 -6.03 18.10 3.41
CA ASN A 73 -6.01 19.11 4.45
C ASN A 73 -5.20 20.32 3.99
N GLN A 74 -5.38 21.47 4.66
CA GLN A 74 -4.56 22.66 4.40
C GLN A 74 -3.07 22.42 4.71
N ILE A 75 -2.79 21.54 5.68
CA ILE A 75 -1.45 21.09 6.05
C ILE A 75 -1.29 19.67 5.54
N THR A 76 -0.45 19.49 4.52
CA THR A 76 -0.28 18.22 3.81
C THR A 76 0.20 17.08 4.72
N GLU A 77 1.00 17.41 5.74
CA GLU A 77 1.52 16.44 6.71
C GLU A 77 0.40 15.72 7.48
N PHE A 78 -0.74 16.36 7.68
CA PHE A 78 -1.90 15.71 8.31
C PHE A 78 -2.58 14.69 7.40
N ASP A 79 -2.39 14.77 6.11
CA ASP A 79 -2.97 13.82 5.16
C ASP A 79 -2.46 12.40 5.42
N SER A 80 -1.18 12.24 5.80
CA SER A 80 -0.61 10.93 6.13
C SER A 80 -1.32 10.28 7.32
N ILE A 81 -1.65 11.07 8.35
CA ILE A 81 -2.38 10.61 9.53
C ILE A 81 -3.80 10.17 9.13
N VAL A 82 -4.49 10.97 8.32
CA VAL A 82 -5.85 10.67 7.85
C VAL A 82 -5.86 9.42 6.98
N ILE A 83 -4.89 9.25 6.08
CA ILE A 83 -4.74 8.06 5.25
C ILE A 83 -4.60 6.83 6.14
N MET A 84 -3.69 6.85 7.09
CA MET A 84 -3.44 5.71 7.97
C MET A 84 -4.65 5.40 8.85
N ALA A 85 -5.30 6.41 9.40
CA ALA A 85 -6.50 6.25 10.21
C ALA A 85 -7.68 5.62 9.45
N LYS A 86 -7.74 5.79 8.13
CA LYS A 86 -8.76 5.17 7.27
C LYS A 86 -8.31 3.81 6.72
N PHE A 87 -7.05 3.70 6.32
CA PHE A 87 -6.52 2.50 5.68
C PHE A 87 -6.46 1.31 6.64
N TYR A 88 -5.93 1.48 7.85
CA TYR A 88 -5.76 0.36 8.77
C TYR A 88 -7.07 -0.33 9.17
N PRO A 89 -8.13 0.37 9.58
CA PRO A 89 -9.40 -0.29 9.85
C PRO A 89 -9.99 -0.98 8.63
N TRP A 90 -9.79 -0.41 7.44
CA TRP A 90 -10.27 -0.99 6.20
C TRP A 90 -9.54 -2.29 5.88
N ILE A 91 -8.20 -2.30 5.99
CA ILE A 91 -7.41 -3.49 5.65
C ILE A 91 -7.65 -4.63 6.64
N VAL A 92 -7.84 -4.34 7.92
CA VAL A 92 -8.21 -5.34 8.93
C VAL A 92 -9.54 -6.00 8.55
N LYS A 93 -10.58 -5.20 8.28
CA LYS A 93 -11.88 -5.72 7.84
C LYS A 93 -11.81 -6.52 6.54
N TYR A 94 -10.98 -6.07 5.60
CA TYR A 94 -10.77 -6.79 4.36
C TYR A 94 -10.13 -8.15 4.61
N THR A 95 -9.12 -8.21 5.47
CA THR A 95 -8.42 -9.43 5.86
C THR A 95 -9.37 -10.43 6.52
N GLU A 96 -10.18 -9.97 7.47
CA GLU A 96 -11.21 -10.79 8.13
C GLU A 96 -12.24 -11.35 7.14
N LYS A 97 -12.71 -10.51 6.18
CA LYS A 97 -13.63 -10.97 5.12
C LYS A 97 -13.03 -12.04 4.21
N LYS A 98 -11.70 -12.07 4.09
CA LYS A 98 -10.98 -13.12 3.36
C LYS A 98 -10.75 -14.38 4.19
N GLY A 99 -11.23 -14.42 5.44
CA GLY A 99 -11.02 -15.55 6.35
C GLY A 99 -9.60 -15.65 6.88
N LEU A 100 -8.85 -14.54 6.84
CA LEU A 100 -7.49 -14.44 7.35
C LEU A 100 -7.50 -13.77 8.73
N ASP A 101 -6.62 -14.22 9.61
CA ASP A 101 -6.41 -13.60 10.92
C ASP A 101 -5.22 -12.63 10.81
N PRO A 102 -5.43 -11.31 10.96
CA PRO A 102 -4.35 -10.32 10.86
C PRO A 102 -3.29 -10.50 11.95
N ASP A 103 -3.63 -11.13 13.07
CA ASP A 103 -2.72 -11.36 14.19
C ASP A 103 -1.95 -12.69 14.08
N LYS A 104 -2.36 -13.55 13.14
CA LYS A 104 -1.75 -14.88 12.93
C LYS A 104 -1.42 -15.10 11.46
N PRO A 105 -0.36 -14.47 10.94
CA PRO A 105 0.08 -14.71 9.58
C PRO A 105 0.52 -16.17 9.42
N ARG A 106 0.03 -16.87 8.40
CA ARG A 106 0.16 -18.33 8.21
C ARG A 106 1.60 -18.83 8.19
N TYR A 107 2.57 -17.99 7.83
CA TYR A 107 3.97 -18.42 7.60
C TYR A 107 5.00 -17.55 8.34
N LEU A 108 4.57 -16.62 9.18
CA LEU A 108 5.45 -15.79 9.98
C LEU A 108 5.31 -16.15 11.45
N THR A 109 6.27 -16.87 11.97
CA THR A 109 6.52 -16.94 13.41
C THR A 109 7.37 -15.72 13.79
N LYS A 110 6.85 -14.90 14.68
CA LYS A 110 7.61 -13.79 15.26
C LYS A 110 8.72 -14.39 16.10
N VAL A 111 9.91 -14.53 15.53
CA VAL A 111 11.10 -14.92 16.30
C VAL A 111 11.67 -13.66 16.94
N THR A 112 11.26 -13.39 18.17
CA THR A 112 11.97 -12.45 19.04
C THR A 112 13.02 -13.27 19.79
N GLN A 113 14.18 -13.45 19.21
CA GLN A 113 15.36 -13.86 19.98
C GLN A 113 16.12 -12.59 20.34
N THR A 114 16.03 -12.18 21.57
CA THR A 114 16.97 -11.27 22.21
C THR A 114 18.12 -12.10 22.72
N PHE A 115 19.25 -11.93 22.09
CA PHE A 115 20.52 -12.40 22.65
C PHE A 115 21.09 -11.36 23.60
#